data_545131222aed917b5219d66cefb66292
#
_entry.id   545131222aed917b5219d66cefb66292
#
_cell.length_a   1.000
_cell.length_b   1.000
_cell.length_c   1.000
_cell.angle_alpha   90.00
_cell.angle_beta   90.00
_cell.angle_gamma   90.00
#
_symmetry.space_group_name_H-M   'P 1'
#
loop_
_entity.id
_entity.type
_entity.pdbx_description
1 polymer ?
#
loop_
_entity_poly.entity_id
_entity_poly.type
_entity_poly.pdbx_seq_one_letter_code
_entity_poly.pdbx_strand_id
1 'polypeptide(L)'
;FFYRQVIWLIVSIIVFLIISSIDFRFLKKTGVVVSIFLFSLLILVTLFILGKVSKGAQSWFDFGALSFQPSDPIKLALVILLAKYFSRRHIEIANIRHIFVSGFYALAIFVLVFLQPDFGSALIIFLIWFGMILVSGISKKHLLAVFLLGSMVFAVLWGFVLQDYQKKRVMTFINPLSDIRGSGYSAYQATIAVGSGQILGKGIGYGTQSKLKFLPEYHTDFIFASFAEEWGFVGVTILFVVFGILILGIIQNAY
;
A
#
# COMPACT_ATOMS: atom_id res chain seq x y z
N PHE A 1 -4.36 20.20 -14.27
CA PHE A 1 -4.63 18.99 -13.48
C PHE A 1 -5.72 18.13 -14.12
N PHE A 2 -6.88 18.69 -14.44
CA PHE A 2 -8.05 17.99 -15.01
C PHE A 2 -7.73 17.15 -16.25
N TYR A 3 -7.04 17.69 -17.25
CA TYR A 3 -6.67 16.95 -18.46
C TYR A 3 -5.77 15.74 -18.18
N ARG A 4 -4.83 15.85 -17.26
CA ARG A 4 -3.99 14.72 -16.85
C ARG A 4 -4.83 13.61 -16.20
N GLN A 5 -5.81 13.98 -15.38
CA GLN A 5 -6.68 13.02 -14.71
C GLN A 5 -7.58 12.26 -15.71
N VAL A 6 -8.11 12.97 -16.72
CA VAL A 6 -8.89 12.34 -17.80
C VAL A 6 -8.02 11.37 -18.60
N ILE A 7 -6.78 11.74 -18.94
CA ILE A 7 -5.85 10.84 -19.65
C ILE A 7 -5.61 9.57 -18.82
N TRP A 8 -5.29 9.71 -17.53
CA TRP A 8 -5.06 8.56 -16.66
C TRP A 8 -6.30 7.68 -16.47
N LEU A 9 -7.50 8.28 -16.45
CA LEU A 9 -8.77 7.55 -16.41
C LEU A 9 -8.96 6.71 -17.68
N ILE A 10 -8.70 7.27 -18.86
CA ILE A 10 -8.78 6.53 -20.12
C ILE A 10 -7.76 5.39 -20.14
N VAL A 11 -6.50 5.66 -19.75
CA VAL A 11 -5.44 4.64 -19.67
C VAL A 11 -5.84 3.53 -18.71
N SER A 12 -6.39 3.85 -17.54
CA SER A 12 -6.81 2.85 -16.56
C SER A 12 -7.95 1.97 -17.05
N ILE A 13 -8.92 2.53 -17.79
CA ILE A 13 -10.00 1.76 -18.43
C ILE A 13 -9.43 0.81 -19.49
N ILE A 14 -8.52 1.29 -20.34
CA ILE A 14 -7.86 0.45 -21.36
C ILE A 14 -7.11 -0.70 -20.68
N VAL A 15 -6.30 -0.40 -19.66
CA VAL A 15 -5.56 -1.42 -18.91
C VAL A 15 -6.51 -2.43 -18.26
N PHE A 16 -7.61 -1.97 -17.67
CA PHE A 16 -8.63 -2.83 -17.09
C PHE A 16 -9.21 -3.80 -18.12
N LEU A 17 -9.60 -3.32 -19.31
CA LEU A 17 -10.14 -4.15 -20.38
C LEU A 17 -9.11 -5.15 -20.91
N ILE A 18 -7.86 -4.75 -21.07
CA ILE A 18 -6.77 -5.65 -21.48
C ILE A 18 -6.58 -6.75 -20.44
N ILE A 19 -6.43 -6.39 -19.17
CA ILE A 19 -6.19 -7.35 -18.09
C ILE A 19 -7.39 -8.29 -17.93
N SER A 20 -8.62 -7.80 -18.03
CA SER A 20 -9.82 -8.66 -17.93
C SER A 20 -9.95 -9.65 -19.08
N SER A 21 -9.32 -9.39 -20.23
CA SER A 21 -9.34 -10.26 -21.41
C SER A 21 -8.24 -11.34 -21.38
N ILE A 22 -7.27 -11.24 -20.48
CA ILE A 22 -6.15 -12.18 -20.39
C ILE A 22 -6.57 -13.43 -19.60
N ASP A 23 -6.28 -14.60 -20.15
CA ASP A 23 -6.42 -15.87 -19.42
C ASP A 23 -5.20 -16.08 -18.49
N PHE A 24 -5.42 -15.92 -17.19
CA PHE A 24 -4.38 -16.06 -16.16
C PHE A 24 -4.01 -17.52 -15.82
N ARG A 25 -4.46 -18.54 -16.58
CA ARG A 25 -4.11 -19.95 -16.32
C ARG A 25 -2.61 -20.22 -16.35
N PHE A 26 -1.83 -19.40 -17.06
CA PHE A 26 -0.37 -19.51 -17.08
C PHE A 26 0.26 -19.32 -15.68
N LEU A 27 -0.37 -18.57 -14.78
CA LEU A 27 0.07 -18.42 -13.39
C LEU A 27 -0.05 -19.73 -12.57
N LYS A 28 -0.77 -20.72 -13.09
CA LYS A 28 -0.77 -22.08 -12.49
C LYS A 28 0.57 -22.78 -12.64
N LYS A 29 1.42 -22.38 -13.59
CA LYS A 29 2.77 -22.94 -13.76
C LYS A 29 3.73 -22.32 -12.75
N THR A 30 4.40 -23.15 -11.94
CA THR A 30 5.33 -22.68 -10.90
C THR A 30 6.51 -21.91 -11.47
N GLY A 31 7.06 -22.37 -12.61
CA GLY A 31 8.17 -21.70 -13.27
C GLY A 31 7.85 -20.25 -13.63
N VAL A 32 6.64 -19.98 -14.13
CA VAL A 32 6.20 -18.62 -14.47
C VAL A 32 6.17 -17.71 -13.25
N VAL A 33 5.58 -18.17 -12.13
CA VAL A 33 5.48 -17.38 -10.91
C VAL A 33 6.87 -17.10 -10.31
N VAL A 34 7.76 -18.10 -10.32
CA VAL A 34 9.15 -17.93 -9.88
C VAL A 34 9.90 -16.97 -10.80
N SER A 35 9.72 -17.06 -12.12
CA SER A 35 10.34 -16.12 -13.06
C SER A 35 9.86 -14.68 -12.82
N ILE A 36 8.57 -14.45 -12.59
CA ILE A 36 8.02 -13.13 -12.23
C ILE A 36 8.67 -12.61 -10.94
N PHE A 37 8.82 -13.46 -9.93
CA PHE A 37 9.45 -13.09 -8.68
C PHE A 37 10.94 -12.72 -8.86
N LEU A 38 11.71 -13.54 -9.57
CA LEU A 38 13.12 -13.26 -9.85
C LEU A 38 13.30 -11.98 -10.68
N PHE A 39 12.43 -11.76 -11.66
CA PHE A 39 12.42 -10.52 -12.43
C PHE A 39 12.08 -9.31 -11.56
N SER A 40 11.16 -9.46 -10.60
CA SER A 40 10.84 -8.42 -9.61
C SER A 40 12.05 -8.05 -8.75
N LEU A 41 12.80 -9.05 -8.28
CA LEU A 41 14.04 -8.80 -7.52
C LEU A 41 15.08 -8.09 -8.38
N LEU A 42 15.24 -8.51 -9.64
CA LEU A 42 16.17 -7.87 -10.57
C LEU A 42 15.81 -6.40 -10.81
N ILE A 43 14.53 -6.07 -11.01
CA ILE A 43 14.08 -4.69 -11.14
C ILE A 43 14.41 -3.87 -9.87
N LEU A 44 14.18 -4.42 -8.67
CA LEU A 44 14.53 -3.71 -7.44
C LEU A 44 16.02 -3.48 -7.30
N VAL A 45 16.86 -4.44 -7.70
CA VAL A 45 18.31 -4.26 -7.71
C VAL A 45 18.74 -3.20 -8.73
N THR A 46 18.18 -3.22 -9.93
CA THR A 46 18.49 -2.18 -10.94
C THR A 46 18.05 -0.79 -10.49
N LEU A 47 16.98 -0.69 -9.71
CA LEU A 47 16.51 0.57 -9.15
C LEU A 47 17.54 1.21 -8.19
N PHE A 48 18.34 0.40 -7.46
CA PHE A 48 19.44 0.91 -6.66
C PHE A 48 20.52 1.64 -7.47
N ILE A 49 20.71 1.20 -8.72
CA ILE A 49 21.75 1.75 -9.60
C ILE A 49 21.22 2.93 -10.40
N LEU A 50 20.00 2.82 -10.93
CA LEU A 50 19.42 3.73 -11.91
C LEU A 50 18.28 4.60 -11.35
N GLY A 51 17.83 4.35 -10.12
CA GLY A 51 16.71 5.05 -9.52
C GLY A 51 17.02 6.50 -9.19
N LYS A 52 16.04 7.37 -9.39
CA LYS A 52 16.11 8.77 -8.99
C LYS A 52 15.65 8.93 -7.55
N VAL A 53 16.41 9.71 -6.78
CA VAL A 53 16.01 10.07 -5.42
C VAL A 53 14.90 11.12 -5.50
N SER A 54 13.71 10.77 -5.01
CA SER A 54 12.56 11.67 -4.91
C SER A 54 12.03 11.66 -3.48
N LYS A 55 11.87 12.84 -2.89
CA LYS A 55 11.39 13.00 -1.49
C LYS A 55 12.16 12.15 -0.46
N GLY A 56 13.44 11.89 -0.72
CA GLY A 56 14.33 11.11 0.17
C GLY A 56 14.29 9.59 -0.02
N ALA A 57 13.53 9.06 -0.98
CA ALA A 57 13.51 7.65 -1.36
C ALA A 57 13.95 7.46 -2.82
N GLN A 58 14.74 6.40 -3.09
CA GLN A 58 15.19 6.02 -4.43
C GLN A 58 14.27 4.93 -4.99
N SER A 59 12.98 5.24 -5.15
CA SER A 59 11.92 4.27 -5.47
C SER A 59 11.24 4.49 -6.83
N TRP A 60 11.72 5.46 -7.63
CA TRP A 60 11.08 5.83 -8.88
C TRP A 60 12.04 5.74 -10.07
N PHE A 61 11.56 5.16 -11.17
CA PHE A 61 12.12 5.42 -12.49
C PHE A 61 11.43 6.65 -13.07
N ASP A 62 12.22 7.68 -13.42
CA ASP A 62 11.73 8.92 -13.99
C ASP A 62 12.11 8.97 -15.47
N PHE A 63 11.11 8.88 -16.33
CA PHE A 63 11.25 8.99 -17.78
C PHE A 63 10.81 10.38 -18.28
N GLY A 64 10.89 11.40 -17.44
CA GLY A 64 10.50 12.77 -17.73
C GLY A 64 9.00 13.01 -17.58
N ALA A 65 8.20 12.67 -18.59
CA ALA A 65 6.74 12.82 -18.53
C ALA A 65 6.03 11.75 -17.69
N LEU A 66 6.64 10.59 -17.53
CA LEU A 66 6.13 9.41 -16.85
C LEU A 66 7.08 9.01 -15.73
N SER A 67 6.56 8.84 -14.53
CA SER A 67 7.26 8.24 -13.40
C SER A 67 6.62 6.89 -13.07
N PHE A 68 7.46 5.88 -12.87
CA PHE A 68 7.02 4.52 -12.56
C PHE A 68 7.67 4.03 -11.27
N GLN A 69 6.84 3.54 -10.35
CA GLN A 69 7.29 2.96 -9.09
C GLN A 69 7.22 1.44 -9.18
N PRO A 70 8.34 0.72 -9.31
CA PRO A 70 8.35 -0.73 -9.47
C PRO A 70 7.80 -1.49 -8.25
N SER A 71 7.89 -0.92 -7.06
CA SER A 71 7.38 -1.55 -5.83
C SER A 71 5.88 -1.86 -5.90
N ASP A 72 5.07 -1.12 -6.68
CA ASP A 72 3.63 -1.35 -6.76
C ASP A 72 3.28 -2.66 -7.48
N PRO A 73 3.70 -2.94 -8.72
CA PRO A 73 3.46 -4.24 -9.34
C PRO A 73 4.17 -5.39 -8.63
N ILE A 74 5.27 -5.14 -7.92
CA ILE A 74 5.99 -6.15 -7.16
C ILE A 74 5.19 -6.63 -5.94
N LYS A 75 4.40 -5.77 -5.30
CA LYS A 75 3.44 -6.17 -4.26
C LYS A 75 2.44 -7.20 -4.79
N LEU A 76 1.93 -6.99 -6.01
CA LEU A 76 1.04 -7.94 -6.67
C LEU A 76 1.75 -9.26 -6.99
N ALA A 77 2.98 -9.21 -7.50
CA ALA A 77 3.78 -10.40 -7.75
C ALA A 77 4.01 -11.23 -6.48
N LEU A 78 4.26 -10.57 -5.34
CA LEU A 78 4.37 -11.21 -4.04
C LEU A 78 3.06 -11.90 -3.63
N VAL A 79 1.91 -11.24 -3.78
CA VAL A 79 0.60 -11.83 -3.48
C VAL A 79 0.39 -13.10 -4.31
N ILE A 80 0.67 -13.06 -5.61
CA ILE A 80 0.54 -14.22 -6.52
C ILE A 80 1.47 -15.37 -6.10
N LEU A 81 2.72 -15.06 -5.76
CA LEU A 81 3.70 -16.04 -5.30
C LEU A 81 3.23 -16.73 -4.01
N LEU A 82 2.84 -15.93 -3.01
CA LEU A 82 2.40 -16.43 -1.72
C LEU A 82 1.08 -17.21 -1.83
N ALA A 83 0.11 -16.73 -2.62
CA ALA A 83 -1.13 -17.44 -2.89
C ALA A 83 -0.84 -18.83 -3.53
N LYS A 84 0.07 -18.86 -4.50
CA LYS A 84 0.51 -20.12 -5.12
C LYS A 84 1.22 -21.05 -4.13
N TYR A 85 2.05 -20.48 -3.26
CA TYR A 85 2.78 -21.23 -2.25
C TYR A 85 1.81 -21.88 -1.26
N PHE A 86 0.85 -21.13 -0.72
CA PHE A 86 -0.10 -21.61 0.27
C PHE A 86 -1.17 -22.54 -0.34
N SER A 87 -1.66 -22.27 -1.55
CA SER A 87 -2.68 -23.11 -2.20
C SER A 87 -2.24 -24.57 -2.44
N ARG A 88 -0.95 -24.84 -2.54
CA ARG A 88 -0.41 -26.19 -2.74
C ARG A 88 -0.22 -26.99 -1.46
N ARG A 89 -0.40 -26.39 -0.28
CA ARG A 89 0.05 -26.97 0.99
C ARG A 89 -0.99 -26.93 2.10
N HIS A 90 -2.28 -26.96 1.74
CA HIS A 90 -3.40 -26.87 2.68
C HIS A 90 -3.33 -27.85 3.87
N ILE A 91 -2.71 -29.01 3.72
CA ILE A 91 -2.67 -30.04 4.78
C ILE A 91 -1.48 -29.82 5.75
N GLU A 92 -0.42 -29.17 5.31
CA GLU A 92 0.82 -29.00 6.10
C GLU A 92 1.01 -27.59 6.68
N ILE A 93 0.04 -26.69 6.51
CA ILE A 93 0.16 -25.26 6.85
C ILE A 93 0.45 -25.03 8.36
N ALA A 94 0.12 -25.99 9.22
CA ALA A 94 0.45 -25.91 10.64
C ALA A 94 1.97 -25.98 10.93
N ASN A 95 2.80 -26.35 9.95
CA ASN A 95 4.23 -26.49 10.14
C ASN A 95 4.94 -25.13 10.06
N ILE A 96 5.74 -24.80 11.06
CA ILE A 96 6.51 -23.57 11.18
C ILE A 96 7.45 -23.33 9.97
N ARG A 97 7.89 -24.39 9.29
CA ARG A 97 8.74 -24.32 8.08
C ARG A 97 8.10 -23.44 6.99
N HIS A 98 6.76 -23.46 6.87
CA HIS A 98 6.05 -22.68 5.85
C HIS A 98 6.06 -21.18 6.14
N ILE A 99 6.11 -20.80 7.42
CA ILE A 99 6.30 -19.41 7.84
C ILE A 99 7.68 -18.92 7.40
N PHE A 100 8.74 -19.71 7.68
CA PHE A 100 10.09 -19.33 7.31
C PHE A 100 10.28 -19.22 5.79
N VAL A 101 9.77 -20.18 5.02
CA VAL A 101 9.92 -20.16 3.56
C VAL A 101 9.13 -19.01 2.93
N SER A 102 7.87 -18.81 3.33
CA SER A 102 7.08 -17.66 2.84
C SER A 102 7.65 -16.33 3.31
N GLY A 103 8.14 -16.30 4.55
CA GLY A 103 8.82 -15.14 5.12
C GLY A 103 10.10 -14.78 4.37
N PHE A 104 10.88 -15.77 3.93
CA PHE A 104 12.08 -15.54 3.13
C PHE A 104 11.75 -14.85 1.79
N TYR A 105 10.68 -15.28 1.09
CA TYR A 105 10.24 -14.60 -0.13
C TYR A 105 9.84 -13.15 0.12
N ALA A 106 9.06 -12.90 1.17
CA ALA A 106 8.64 -11.55 1.52
C ALA A 106 9.82 -10.70 2.02
N LEU A 107 10.71 -11.29 2.82
CA LEU A 107 11.90 -10.62 3.37
C LEU A 107 12.86 -10.16 2.26
N ALA A 108 13.06 -10.97 1.21
CA ALA A 108 13.91 -10.61 0.09
C ALA A 108 13.45 -9.30 -0.58
N ILE A 109 12.14 -9.15 -0.83
CA ILE A 109 11.58 -7.90 -1.37
C ILE A 109 11.61 -6.80 -0.31
N PHE A 110 11.22 -7.10 0.93
CA PHE A 110 11.18 -6.15 2.03
C PHE A 110 12.53 -5.46 2.24
N VAL A 111 13.61 -6.23 2.33
CA VAL A 111 14.97 -5.70 2.55
C VAL A 111 15.39 -4.79 1.40
N LEU A 112 15.15 -5.20 0.14
CA LEU A 112 15.51 -4.38 -1.00
C LEU A 112 14.76 -3.04 -1.00
N VAL A 113 13.45 -3.05 -0.73
CA VAL A 113 12.62 -1.83 -0.67
C VAL A 113 12.96 -0.98 0.56
N PHE A 114 13.24 -1.61 1.69
CA PHE A 114 13.64 -0.91 2.92
C PHE A 114 14.98 -0.18 2.75
N LEU A 115 15.94 -0.79 2.06
CA LEU A 115 17.23 -0.17 1.75
C LEU A 115 17.12 0.99 0.75
N GLN A 116 16.00 1.09 0.00
CA GLN A 116 15.69 2.22 -0.89
C GLN A 116 15.03 3.41 -0.15
N PRO A 117 15.19 3.57 1.14
CA PRO A 117 14.44 4.33 2.16
C PRO A 117 12.93 4.48 1.92
N ASP A 118 12.28 3.47 1.30
CA ASP A 118 10.82 3.44 1.12
C ASP A 118 10.15 2.62 2.24
N PHE A 119 10.09 3.21 3.42
CA PHE A 119 9.50 2.57 4.59
C PHE A 119 8.01 2.24 4.41
N GLY A 120 7.25 3.10 3.70
CA GLY A 120 5.82 2.87 3.47
C GLY A 120 5.56 1.61 2.65
N SER A 121 6.26 1.44 1.51
CA SER A 121 6.14 0.24 0.68
C SER A 121 6.67 -1.01 1.39
N ALA A 122 7.74 -0.90 2.17
CA ALA A 122 8.27 -2.01 2.97
C ALA A 122 7.24 -2.49 4.00
N LEU A 123 6.57 -1.57 4.71
CA LEU A 123 5.51 -1.91 5.65
C LEU A 123 4.35 -2.64 4.97
N ILE A 124 3.92 -2.18 3.79
CA ILE A 124 2.85 -2.85 3.02
C ILE A 124 3.26 -4.27 2.62
N ILE A 125 4.51 -4.49 2.21
CA ILE A 125 5.04 -5.83 1.88
C ILE A 125 4.97 -6.76 3.10
N PHE A 126 5.36 -6.26 4.27
CA PHE A 126 5.23 -7.01 5.52
C PHE A 126 3.76 -7.34 5.83
N LEU A 127 2.86 -6.36 5.70
CA LEU A 127 1.42 -6.56 5.95
C LEU A 127 0.77 -7.52 4.96
N ILE A 128 1.18 -7.54 3.70
CA ILE A 128 0.75 -8.53 2.71
C ILE A 128 1.13 -9.93 3.17
N TRP A 129 2.39 -10.15 3.51
CA TRP A 129 2.85 -11.47 4.00
C TRP A 129 2.13 -11.89 5.28
N PHE A 130 2.03 -10.99 6.26
CA PHE A 130 1.34 -11.24 7.51
C PHE A 130 -0.15 -11.57 7.31
N GLY A 131 -0.85 -10.79 6.48
CA GLY A 131 -2.25 -11.03 6.12
C GLY A 131 -2.46 -12.38 5.43
N MET A 132 -1.56 -12.76 4.51
CA MET A 132 -1.60 -14.07 3.84
C MET A 132 -1.40 -15.23 4.82
N ILE A 133 -0.52 -15.07 5.82
CA ILE A 133 -0.34 -16.04 6.89
C ILE A 133 -1.61 -16.16 7.75
N LEU A 134 -2.24 -15.03 8.10
CA LEU A 134 -3.49 -15.03 8.88
C LEU A 134 -4.60 -15.84 8.21
N VAL A 135 -4.75 -15.66 6.90
CA VAL A 135 -5.81 -16.35 6.12
C VAL A 135 -5.45 -17.81 5.83
N SER A 136 -4.16 -18.17 5.83
CA SER A 136 -3.71 -19.51 5.46
C SER A 136 -4.03 -20.62 6.47
N GLY A 137 -4.55 -20.29 7.67
CA GLY A 137 -4.94 -21.28 8.67
C GLY A 137 -3.81 -21.76 9.60
N ILE A 138 -2.75 -20.98 9.72
CA ILE A 138 -1.65 -21.25 10.65
C ILE A 138 -2.12 -21.34 12.11
N SER A 139 -1.45 -22.19 12.91
CA SER A 139 -1.79 -22.35 14.33
C SER A 139 -1.62 -21.04 15.10
N LYS A 140 -2.53 -20.78 16.06
CA LYS A 140 -2.49 -19.57 16.91
C LYS A 140 -1.16 -19.39 17.65
N LYS A 141 -0.49 -20.49 18.00
CA LYS A 141 0.84 -20.46 18.68
C LYS A 141 1.92 -19.87 17.76
N HIS A 142 1.95 -20.30 16.50
CA HIS A 142 2.90 -19.78 15.53
C HIS A 142 2.59 -18.33 15.14
N LEU A 143 1.30 -17.96 15.08
CA LEU A 143 0.89 -16.59 14.84
C LEU A 143 1.37 -15.66 15.97
N LEU A 144 1.21 -16.08 17.24
CA LEU A 144 1.74 -15.35 18.39
C LEU A 144 3.27 -15.20 18.30
N ALA A 145 3.98 -16.26 17.92
CA ALA A 145 5.43 -16.21 17.74
C ALA A 145 5.84 -15.21 16.64
N VAL A 146 5.15 -15.19 15.51
CA VAL A 146 5.38 -14.21 14.43
C VAL A 146 5.13 -12.78 14.92
N PHE A 147 4.04 -12.56 15.68
CA PHE A 147 3.73 -11.25 16.24
C PHE A 147 4.79 -10.79 17.24
N LEU A 148 5.21 -11.66 18.16
CA LEU A 148 6.27 -11.34 19.14
C LEU A 148 7.61 -11.06 18.44
N LEU A 149 7.98 -11.87 17.46
CA LEU A 149 9.21 -11.67 16.69
C LEU A 149 9.14 -10.36 15.88
N GLY A 150 8.03 -10.08 15.24
CA GLY A 150 7.78 -8.84 14.51
C GLY A 150 7.85 -7.61 15.42
N SER A 151 7.28 -7.70 16.63
CA SER A 151 7.35 -6.63 17.63
C SER A 151 8.78 -6.41 18.13
N MET A 152 9.55 -7.49 18.33
CA MET A 152 10.95 -7.40 18.71
C MET A 152 11.80 -6.75 17.60
N VAL A 153 11.62 -7.18 16.35
CA VAL A 153 12.28 -6.56 15.19
C VAL A 153 11.92 -5.09 15.08
N PHE A 154 10.64 -4.74 15.23
CA PHE A 154 10.19 -3.35 15.21
C PHE A 154 10.84 -2.53 16.33
N ALA A 155 10.96 -3.06 17.54
CA ALA A 155 11.63 -2.39 18.66
C ALA A 155 13.12 -2.12 18.36
N VAL A 156 13.81 -3.09 17.75
CA VAL A 156 15.20 -2.92 17.32
C VAL A 156 15.32 -1.87 16.22
N LEU A 157 14.45 -1.93 15.20
CA LEU A 157 14.43 -0.93 14.13
C LEU A 157 14.14 0.47 14.68
N TRP A 158 13.20 0.59 15.61
CA TRP A 158 12.86 1.85 16.27
C TRP A 158 14.04 2.43 17.04
N GLY A 159 14.78 1.60 17.78
CA GLY A 159 15.89 2.06 18.61
C GLY A 159 17.12 2.46 17.79
N PHE A 160 17.48 1.67 16.78
CA PHE A 160 18.83 1.73 16.17
C PHE A 160 18.83 2.08 14.67
N VAL A 161 17.74 1.90 13.95
CA VAL A 161 17.73 1.97 12.47
C VAL A 161 16.89 3.13 11.95
N LEU A 162 15.70 3.37 12.54
CA LEU A 162 14.80 4.42 12.09
C LEU A 162 15.37 5.81 12.34
N GLN A 163 15.38 6.62 11.30
CA GLN A 163 15.79 8.03 11.37
C GLN A 163 14.71 8.88 12.06
N ASP A 164 15.11 10.03 12.60
CA ASP A 164 14.21 10.89 13.36
C ASP A 164 12.98 11.35 12.58
N TYR A 165 13.09 11.59 11.28
CA TYR A 165 11.94 11.95 10.46
C TYR A 165 10.93 10.80 10.32
N GLN A 166 11.39 9.54 10.31
CA GLN A 166 10.52 8.36 10.26
C GLN A 166 9.80 8.15 11.60
N LYS A 167 10.53 8.31 12.71
CA LYS A 167 9.96 8.28 14.07
C LYS A 167 8.91 9.39 14.24
N LYS A 168 9.21 10.60 13.77
CA LYS A 168 8.27 11.73 13.78
C LYS A 168 6.98 11.40 13.00
N ARG A 169 7.07 10.78 11.83
CA ARG A 169 5.88 10.36 11.06
C ARG A 169 5.00 9.39 11.83
N VAL A 170 5.58 8.40 12.51
CA VAL A 170 4.83 7.45 13.35
C VAL A 170 4.19 8.15 14.54
N MET A 171 4.93 9.03 15.23
CA MET A 171 4.40 9.81 16.36
C MET A 171 3.27 10.75 15.94
N THR A 172 3.43 11.41 14.80
CA THR A 172 2.39 12.29 14.23
C THR A 172 1.15 11.51 13.81
N PHE A 173 1.31 10.27 13.34
CA PHE A 173 0.17 9.41 13.02
C PHE A 173 -0.65 9.06 14.29
N ILE A 174 0.03 8.80 15.41
CA ILE A 174 -0.64 8.49 16.70
C ILE A 174 -1.24 9.75 17.31
N ASN A 175 -0.52 10.87 17.27
CA ASN A 175 -0.95 12.15 17.81
C ASN A 175 -0.66 13.30 16.84
N PRO A 176 -1.57 13.58 15.89
CA PRO A 176 -1.40 14.66 14.90
C PRO A 176 -1.27 16.03 15.51
N LEU A 177 -1.76 16.23 16.75
CA LEU A 177 -1.74 17.51 17.44
C LEU A 177 -0.38 17.84 18.09
N SER A 178 0.54 16.88 18.15
CA SER A 178 1.85 17.08 18.79
C SER A 178 2.76 18.04 18.01
N ASP A 179 2.57 18.18 16.70
CA ASP A 179 3.37 19.05 15.84
C ASP A 179 2.52 19.69 14.72
N ILE A 180 1.57 20.53 15.12
CA ILE A 180 0.58 21.15 14.20
C ILE A 180 1.24 22.03 13.12
N ARG A 181 2.43 22.59 13.38
CA ARG A 181 3.12 23.48 12.43
C ARG A 181 4.18 22.78 11.59
N GLY A 182 4.51 21.53 11.90
CA GLY A 182 5.51 20.73 11.21
C GLY A 182 4.91 19.49 10.56
N SER A 183 5.37 18.32 10.97
CA SER A 183 4.99 17.02 10.37
C SER A 183 3.50 16.68 10.50
N GLY A 184 2.78 17.24 11.48
CA GLY A 184 1.35 17.03 11.72
C GLY A 184 0.43 18.01 10.97
N TYR A 185 0.97 19.03 10.33
CA TYR A 185 0.16 20.06 9.67
C TYR A 185 -0.87 19.49 8.69
N SER A 186 -0.43 18.63 7.77
CA SER A 186 -1.30 18.05 6.75
C SER A 186 -2.40 17.18 7.36
N ALA A 187 -2.10 16.36 8.37
CA ALA A 187 -3.08 15.53 9.07
C ALA A 187 -4.07 16.37 9.86
N TYR A 188 -3.61 17.45 10.48
CA TYR A 188 -4.46 18.40 11.19
C TYR A 188 -5.43 19.11 10.23
N GLN A 189 -4.93 19.62 9.09
CA GLN A 189 -5.77 20.26 8.08
C GLN A 189 -6.75 19.27 7.45
N ALA A 190 -6.34 18.02 7.25
CA ALA A 190 -7.24 16.96 6.77
C ALA A 190 -8.39 16.72 7.77
N THR A 191 -8.11 16.71 9.07
CA THR A 191 -9.13 16.56 10.12
C THR A 191 -10.13 17.74 10.09
N ILE A 192 -9.62 18.98 9.92
CA ILE A 192 -10.47 20.16 9.78
C ILE A 192 -11.34 20.06 8.53
N ALA A 193 -10.77 19.63 7.39
CA ALA A 193 -11.49 19.48 6.14
C ALA A 193 -12.67 18.48 6.30
N VAL A 194 -12.40 17.29 6.84
CA VAL A 194 -13.42 16.26 7.10
C VAL A 194 -14.51 16.80 8.04
N GLY A 195 -14.14 17.41 9.16
CA GLY A 195 -15.10 17.96 10.13
C GLY A 195 -15.94 19.09 9.55
N SER A 196 -15.36 19.93 8.68
CA SER A 196 -16.06 21.06 8.07
C SER A 196 -17.09 20.66 7.01
N GLY A 197 -17.04 19.42 6.49
CA GLY A 197 -18.01 18.89 5.55
C GLY A 197 -19.39 18.59 6.16
N GLN A 198 -19.48 18.42 7.47
CA GLN A 198 -20.75 18.14 8.16
C GLN A 198 -21.55 16.98 7.52
N ILE A 199 -22.89 17.09 7.44
CA ILE A 199 -23.77 16.03 6.90
C ILE A 199 -23.81 16.06 5.37
N LEU A 200 -24.06 17.21 4.77
CA LEU A 200 -24.33 17.36 3.33
C LEU A 200 -23.12 17.84 2.51
N GLY A 201 -22.05 18.24 3.17
CA GLY A 201 -20.89 18.84 2.51
C GLY A 201 -21.08 20.33 2.20
N LYS A 202 -19.99 20.97 1.80
CA LYS A 202 -19.98 22.39 1.37
C LYS A 202 -20.40 22.56 -0.09
N GLY A 203 -20.53 21.48 -0.84
CA GLY A 203 -20.77 21.47 -2.28
C GLY A 203 -19.47 21.29 -3.10
N ILE A 204 -19.63 20.77 -4.31
CA ILE A 204 -18.53 20.47 -5.23
C ILE A 204 -17.79 21.76 -5.61
N GLY A 205 -16.48 21.80 -5.36
CA GLY A 205 -15.63 22.98 -5.62
C GLY A 205 -15.75 24.12 -4.60
N TYR A 206 -16.52 23.93 -3.53
CA TYR A 206 -16.65 24.91 -2.44
C TYR A 206 -15.87 24.51 -1.18
N GLY A 207 -15.06 23.47 -1.25
CA GLY A 207 -14.14 23.07 -0.18
C GLY A 207 -13.12 24.18 0.12
N THR A 208 -13.19 24.80 1.28
CA THR A 208 -12.30 25.92 1.65
C THR A 208 -10.88 25.45 1.89
N GLN A 209 -10.66 24.27 2.50
CA GLN A 209 -9.34 23.75 2.81
C GLN A 209 -8.57 23.35 1.54
N SER A 210 -9.27 22.72 0.58
CA SER A 210 -8.70 22.33 -0.71
C SER A 210 -8.52 23.53 -1.64
N LYS A 211 -9.52 24.39 -1.79
CA LYS A 211 -9.52 25.54 -2.70
C LYS A 211 -8.49 26.61 -2.31
N LEU A 212 -8.35 26.90 -1.03
CA LEU A 212 -7.38 27.87 -0.50
C LEU A 212 -5.99 27.25 -0.28
N LYS A 213 -5.80 25.97 -0.63
CA LYS A 213 -4.54 25.22 -0.50
C LYS A 213 -4.00 25.16 0.95
N PHE A 214 -4.88 25.26 1.96
CA PHE A 214 -4.50 24.99 3.33
C PHE A 214 -4.19 23.50 3.55
N LEU A 215 -4.86 22.60 2.79
CA LEU A 215 -4.58 21.19 2.77
C LEU A 215 -3.56 20.88 1.65
N PRO A 216 -2.29 20.58 1.97
CA PRO A 216 -1.31 20.19 0.96
C PRO A 216 -1.70 18.88 0.31
N GLU A 217 -1.32 18.68 -0.96
CA GLU A 217 -1.55 17.43 -1.72
C GLU A 217 -3.01 16.93 -1.61
N TYR A 218 -3.99 17.86 -1.60
CA TYR A 218 -5.43 17.55 -1.44
C TYR A 218 -6.00 16.68 -2.56
N HIS A 219 -5.33 16.63 -3.70
CA HIS A 219 -5.75 15.86 -4.87
C HIS A 219 -4.99 14.53 -5.04
N THR A 220 -4.09 14.20 -4.13
CA THR A 220 -3.32 12.95 -4.10
C THR A 220 -3.46 12.27 -2.75
N ASP A 221 -2.65 12.66 -1.78
CA ASP A 221 -2.53 12.00 -0.49
C ASP A 221 -3.76 12.22 0.41
N PHE A 222 -4.41 13.39 0.28
CA PHE A 222 -5.56 13.78 1.10
C PHE A 222 -6.86 13.93 0.31
N ILE A 223 -7.00 13.19 -0.80
CA ILE A 223 -8.20 13.23 -1.65
C ILE A 223 -9.48 12.89 -0.86
N PHE A 224 -9.39 11.96 0.09
CA PHE A 224 -10.52 11.59 0.95
C PHE A 224 -10.99 12.78 1.81
N ALA A 225 -10.06 13.54 2.38
CA ALA A 225 -10.41 14.70 3.20
C ALA A 225 -11.07 15.82 2.38
N SER A 226 -10.57 16.05 1.17
CA SER A 226 -11.18 16.99 0.22
C SER A 226 -12.57 16.53 -0.22
N PHE A 227 -12.74 15.24 -0.52
CA PHE A 227 -14.03 14.65 -0.86
C PHE A 227 -15.03 14.78 0.30
N ALA A 228 -14.61 14.48 1.52
CA ALA A 228 -15.45 14.58 2.71
C ALA A 228 -15.87 16.04 3.00
N GLU A 229 -14.99 17.02 2.73
CA GLU A 229 -15.33 18.44 2.85
C GLU A 229 -16.45 18.85 1.86
N GLU A 230 -16.37 18.39 0.61
CA GLU A 230 -17.30 18.78 -0.45
C GLU A 230 -18.62 18.00 -0.40
N TRP A 231 -18.60 16.71 -0.09
CA TRP A 231 -19.76 15.82 -0.13
C TRP A 231 -20.34 15.47 1.24
N GLY A 232 -19.64 15.81 2.31
CA GLY A 232 -20.06 15.58 3.68
C GLY A 232 -20.17 14.10 4.06
N PHE A 233 -20.81 13.84 5.18
CA PHE A 233 -21.01 12.49 5.72
C PHE A 233 -21.81 11.60 4.77
N VAL A 234 -22.83 12.15 4.08
CA VAL A 234 -23.65 11.39 3.13
C VAL A 234 -22.82 10.88 1.97
N GLY A 235 -22.00 11.75 1.36
CA GLY A 235 -21.10 11.34 0.27
C GLY A 235 -20.07 10.29 0.70
N VAL A 236 -19.49 10.45 1.87
CA VAL A 236 -18.54 9.48 2.46
C VAL A 236 -19.22 8.13 2.70
N THR A 237 -20.46 8.13 3.20
CA THR A 237 -21.21 6.89 3.42
C THR A 237 -21.48 6.16 2.11
N ILE A 238 -21.91 6.89 1.07
CA ILE A 238 -22.12 6.31 -0.27
C ILE A 238 -20.82 5.71 -0.80
N LEU A 239 -19.71 6.41 -0.67
CA LEU A 239 -18.39 5.94 -1.08
C LEU A 239 -18.03 4.61 -0.38
N PHE A 240 -18.20 4.53 0.94
CA PHE A 240 -17.92 3.30 1.69
C PHE A 240 -18.87 2.15 1.33
N VAL A 241 -20.15 2.43 1.06
CA VAL A 241 -21.09 1.41 0.58
C VAL A 241 -20.65 0.85 -0.77
N VAL A 242 -20.23 1.71 -1.71
CA VAL A 242 -19.71 1.26 -3.02
C VAL A 242 -18.47 0.40 -2.86
N PHE A 243 -17.50 0.81 -2.03
CA PHE A 243 -16.33 -0.02 -1.71
C PHE A 243 -16.72 -1.34 -1.04
N GLY A 244 -17.69 -1.30 -0.11
CA GLY A 244 -18.20 -2.51 0.55
C GLY A 244 -18.80 -3.51 -0.43
N ILE A 245 -19.62 -3.05 -1.38
CA ILE A 245 -20.20 -3.89 -2.44
C ILE A 245 -19.10 -4.50 -3.31
N LEU A 246 -18.10 -3.71 -3.70
CA LEU A 246 -16.98 -4.19 -4.50
C LEU A 246 -16.18 -5.26 -3.77
N ILE A 247 -15.84 -5.03 -2.51
CA ILE A 247 -15.07 -5.99 -1.68
C ILE A 247 -15.88 -7.28 -1.49
N LEU A 248 -17.17 -7.16 -1.17
CA LEU A 248 -18.06 -8.33 -1.03
C LEU A 248 -18.15 -9.12 -2.33
N GLY A 249 -18.27 -8.45 -3.48
CA GLY A 249 -18.27 -9.11 -4.79
C GLY A 249 -16.96 -9.88 -5.06
N ILE A 250 -15.80 -9.31 -4.70
CA ILE A 250 -14.51 -10.00 -4.81
C ILE A 250 -14.48 -11.23 -3.91
N ILE A 251 -14.90 -11.11 -2.65
CA ILE A 251 -14.93 -12.20 -1.68
C ILE A 251 -15.86 -13.31 -2.15
N GLN A 252 -17.07 -13.00 -2.63
CA GLN A 252 -18.02 -13.99 -3.13
C GLN A 252 -17.48 -14.77 -4.34
N ASN A 253 -16.72 -14.12 -5.21
CA ASN A 253 -16.09 -14.80 -6.35
C ASN A 253 -14.85 -15.63 -5.96
N ALA A 254 -14.32 -15.45 -4.76
CA ALA A 254 -13.16 -16.20 -4.25
C ALA A 254 -13.56 -17.53 -3.58
N TYR A 255 -14.82 -17.67 -3.16
CA TYR A 255 -15.42 -18.89 -2.60
C TYR A 255 -16.20 -19.64 -3.67
#